data_ac63bd038be28961d77632d79f99dd0c
#
_entry.id   ac63bd038be28961d77632d79f99dd0c
#
_cell.length_a   1.000
_cell.length_b   1.000
_cell.length_c   1.000
_cell.angle_alpha   90.00
_cell.angle_beta   90.00
_cell.angle_gamma   90.00
#
_symmetry.space_group_name_H-M   'P 1'
#
loop_
_entity.id
_entity.type
_entity.pdbx_description
1 polymer ?
#
loop_
_entity_poly.entity_id
_entity_poly.type
_entity_poly.pdbx_seq_one_letter_code
_entity_poly.pdbx_strand_id
1 'polypeptide(L)'
;MCDTTAPIYDLSAVPEIPGTNPLTFFDTALAGVRQYYAVTTALDLGLFELLKKPMSGSECADRLGCRENLMTLLCESLLSIGLLEKKEELFCISPTARYYLIRDSLFCQQHAVAFQRRLAGLWADLPAIMRDGPATYDRAQMFRDVIIPSMAENCRCGLLQTVTAKVVSLPEFPAAKKLLDLGGGHGLYAIAFCQKNPDLEATVFDLPPVTDAACSFITRYQADRVDVLSGDFFSDPIGSGYDIIFSSSNPGGKVPPLIPKIAAALNPGGLFINKQAVDEDTADPWLSLEWNLWAFAGVQKQAKRYVFANSVPLTEYNRLLADHGFVVRDIIPVDAQSAMTIAQKVPGTY
;
A
#
# COMPACT_ATOMS: atom_id res chain seq x y z
N MET A 1 -59.08 -14.85 -16.61
CA MET A 1 -58.57 -16.22 -16.66
C MET A 1 -57.07 -16.09 -16.94
N CYS A 2 -56.25 -16.27 -15.92
CA CYS A 2 -54.79 -16.32 -16.14
C CYS A 2 -54.48 -17.67 -16.78
N ASP A 3 -53.90 -17.64 -17.96
CA ASP A 3 -53.39 -18.83 -18.63
C ASP A 3 -52.12 -19.28 -17.89
N THR A 4 -52.26 -20.32 -17.07
CA THR A 4 -51.21 -20.88 -16.19
C THR A 4 -50.57 -22.12 -16.77
N THR A 5 -50.53 -22.29 -18.08
CA THR A 5 -49.70 -23.34 -18.69
C THR A 5 -48.25 -22.94 -18.68
N ALA A 6 -47.54 -23.24 -17.59
CA ALA A 6 -46.08 -23.17 -17.59
C ALA A 6 -45.55 -24.10 -18.71
N PRO A 7 -44.56 -23.64 -19.49
CA PRO A 7 -43.98 -24.49 -20.52
C PRO A 7 -43.47 -25.78 -19.89
N ILE A 8 -43.85 -26.93 -20.47
CA ILE A 8 -43.30 -28.23 -20.09
C ILE A 8 -41.91 -28.31 -20.68
N TYR A 9 -40.89 -28.18 -19.84
CA TYR A 9 -39.49 -28.36 -20.26
C TYR A 9 -39.17 -29.85 -20.35
N ASP A 10 -38.54 -30.24 -21.46
CA ASP A 10 -37.90 -31.56 -21.56
C ASP A 10 -36.61 -31.56 -20.73
N LEU A 11 -36.65 -32.19 -19.57
CA LEU A 11 -35.52 -32.26 -18.63
C LEU A 11 -34.33 -33.08 -19.19
N SER A 12 -34.52 -33.83 -20.28
CA SER A 12 -33.48 -34.59 -20.94
C SER A 12 -32.82 -33.79 -22.10
N ALA A 13 -33.40 -32.67 -22.48
CA ALA A 13 -32.83 -31.80 -23.54
C ALA A 13 -31.57 -31.08 -23.01
N VAL A 14 -30.51 -31.13 -23.77
CA VAL A 14 -29.30 -30.35 -23.50
C VAL A 14 -29.61 -28.86 -23.72
N PRO A 15 -29.53 -28.03 -22.71
CA PRO A 15 -29.84 -26.60 -22.88
C PRO A 15 -28.79 -25.94 -23.78
N GLU A 16 -29.26 -25.16 -24.76
CA GLU A 16 -28.40 -24.23 -25.50
C GLU A 16 -28.09 -23.04 -24.61
N ILE A 17 -26.98 -23.14 -23.83
CA ILE A 17 -26.55 -22.07 -22.94
C ILE A 17 -25.45 -21.29 -23.64
N PRO A 18 -25.70 -20.04 -24.07
CA PRO A 18 -24.66 -19.18 -24.59
C PRO A 18 -23.76 -18.70 -23.45
N GLY A 19 -22.44 -18.89 -23.61
CA GLY A 19 -21.44 -18.32 -22.69
C GLY A 19 -21.01 -19.25 -21.55
N THR A 20 -20.34 -18.67 -20.56
CA THR A 20 -19.74 -19.40 -19.43
C THR A 20 -20.79 -19.77 -18.39
N ASN A 21 -20.77 -21.02 -17.92
CA ASN A 21 -21.63 -21.47 -16.84
C ASN A 21 -21.43 -20.61 -15.57
N PRO A 22 -22.45 -19.91 -15.05
CA PRO A 22 -22.34 -19.11 -13.82
C PRO A 22 -21.80 -19.88 -12.61
N LEU A 23 -22.09 -21.18 -12.50
CA LEU A 23 -21.58 -22.01 -11.40
C LEU A 23 -20.06 -22.13 -11.43
N THR A 24 -19.46 -22.29 -12.62
CA THR A 24 -18.00 -22.32 -12.77
C THR A 24 -17.36 -20.99 -12.33
N PHE A 25 -18.01 -19.87 -12.63
CA PHE A 25 -17.57 -18.56 -12.15
C PHE A 25 -17.59 -18.48 -10.61
N PHE A 26 -18.68 -18.90 -9.97
CA PHE A 26 -18.78 -18.89 -8.51
C PHE A 26 -17.81 -19.86 -7.85
N ASP A 27 -17.59 -21.06 -8.42
CA ASP A 27 -16.62 -22.02 -7.89
C ASP A 27 -15.19 -21.44 -7.90
N THR A 28 -14.80 -20.76 -8.97
CA THR A 28 -13.51 -20.12 -9.10
C THR A 28 -13.37 -18.97 -8.09
N ALA A 29 -14.37 -18.12 -7.96
CA ALA A 29 -14.37 -17.00 -6.99
C ALA A 29 -14.30 -17.53 -5.55
N LEU A 30 -15.07 -18.55 -5.21
CA LEU A 30 -15.08 -19.16 -3.88
C LEU A 30 -13.77 -19.85 -3.52
N ALA A 31 -12.98 -20.34 -4.48
CA ALA A 31 -11.67 -20.90 -4.20
C ALA A 31 -10.74 -19.83 -3.57
N GLY A 32 -10.69 -18.62 -4.14
CA GLY A 32 -9.95 -17.48 -3.57
C GLY A 32 -10.46 -17.09 -2.18
N VAL A 33 -11.77 -17.03 -2.00
CA VAL A 33 -12.41 -16.71 -0.71
C VAL A 33 -12.03 -17.73 0.38
N ARG A 34 -12.01 -19.03 0.07
CA ARG A 34 -11.59 -20.09 1.01
C ARG A 34 -10.13 -19.91 1.43
N GLN A 35 -9.22 -19.66 0.48
CA GLN A 35 -7.80 -19.41 0.77
C GLN A 35 -7.62 -18.17 1.64
N TYR A 36 -8.32 -17.09 1.30
CA TYR A 36 -8.30 -15.84 2.06
C TYR A 36 -8.71 -16.07 3.53
N TYR A 37 -9.83 -16.73 3.77
CA TYR A 37 -10.28 -17.00 5.15
C TYR A 37 -9.39 -18.00 5.89
N ALA A 38 -8.81 -18.99 5.22
CA ALA A 38 -7.87 -19.92 5.83
C ALA A 38 -6.62 -19.17 6.35
N VAL A 39 -6.02 -18.29 5.52
CA VAL A 39 -4.83 -17.52 5.89
C VAL A 39 -5.14 -16.51 7.01
N THR A 40 -6.23 -15.74 6.88
CA THR A 40 -6.57 -14.73 7.88
C THR A 40 -6.96 -15.35 9.21
N THR A 41 -7.65 -16.48 9.21
CA THR A 41 -7.97 -17.26 10.42
C THR A 41 -6.70 -17.78 11.08
N ALA A 42 -5.76 -18.32 10.32
CA ALA A 42 -4.49 -18.81 10.87
C ALA A 42 -3.66 -17.68 11.51
N LEU A 43 -3.69 -16.46 10.93
CA LEU A 43 -3.08 -15.27 11.53
C LEU A 43 -3.77 -14.88 12.84
N ASP A 44 -5.10 -14.84 12.87
CA ASP A 44 -5.88 -14.48 14.06
C ASP A 44 -5.66 -15.45 15.23
N LEU A 45 -5.61 -16.73 14.93
CA LEU A 45 -5.33 -17.77 15.92
C LEU A 45 -3.87 -17.77 16.40
N GLY A 46 -2.95 -17.11 15.68
CA GLY A 46 -1.50 -17.16 15.95
C GLY A 46 -0.87 -18.50 15.53
N LEU A 47 -1.50 -19.23 14.60
CA LEU A 47 -1.04 -20.55 14.16
C LEU A 47 0.36 -20.50 13.53
N PHE A 48 0.68 -19.48 12.73
CA PHE A 48 2.01 -19.33 12.14
C PHE A 48 3.09 -19.10 13.19
N GLU A 49 2.81 -18.32 14.25
CA GLU A 49 3.75 -18.11 15.35
C GLU A 49 3.99 -19.41 16.13
N LEU A 50 2.92 -20.18 16.35
CA LEU A 50 3.00 -21.46 17.04
C LEU A 50 3.83 -22.49 16.24
N LEU A 51 3.63 -22.56 14.92
CA LEU A 51 4.31 -23.48 14.01
C LEU A 51 5.74 -23.08 13.62
N LYS A 52 6.33 -22.08 14.29
CA LYS A 52 7.81 -21.89 14.29
C LYS A 52 8.52 -23.16 14.79
N LYS A 53 7.84 -23.95 15.62
CA LYS A 53 8.25 -25.29 16.05
C LYS A 53 7.33 -26.31 15.41
N PRO A 54 7.85 -27.44 14.87
CA PRO A 54 7.00 -28.48 14.30
C PRO A 54 6.03 -29.04 15.33
N MET A 55 4.75 -29.19 14.95
CA MET A 55 3.69 -29.75 15.79
C MET A 55 2.67 -30.51 14.95
N SER A 56 1.97 -31.45 15.57
CA SER A 56 0.80 -32.11 14.97
C SER A 56 -0.43 -31.18 14.96
N GLY A 57 -1.42 -31.49 14.13
CA GLY A 57 -2.68 -30.75 14.14
C GLY A 57 -3.40 -30.83 15.48
N SER A 58 -3.33 -31.96 16.18
CA SER A 58 -3.89 -32.17 17.52
C SER A 58 -3.21 -31.25 18.55
N GLU A 59 -1.88 -31.20 18.60
CA GLU A 59 -1.13 -30.30 19.50
C GLU A 59 -1.44 -28.83 19.23
N CYS A 60 -1.59 -28.42 17.94
CA CYS A 60 -2.00 -27.08 17.60
C CYS A 60 -3.41 -26.77 18.11
N ALA A 61 -4.34 -27.71 17.96
CA ALA A 61 -5.72 -27.56 18.42
C ALA A 61 -5.79 -27.36 19.94
N ASP A 62 -5.07 -28.18 20.68
CA ASP A 62 -5.00 -28.11 22.16
C ASP A 62 -4.47 -26.74 22.62
N ARG A 63 -3.38 -26.26 22.01
CA ARG A 63 -2.75 -24.99 22.39
C ARG A 63 -3.55 -23.75 22.03
N LEU A 64 -4.34 -23.83 20.94
CA LEU A 64 -5.13 -22.70 20.43
C LEU A 64 -6.61 -22.80 20.85
N GLY A 65 -6.99 -23.83 21.63
CA GLY A 65 -8.37 -24.03 22.08
C GLY A 65 -9.35 -24.31 20.93
N CYS A 66 -8.89 -25.03 19.90
CA CYS A 66 -9.66 -25.33 18.69
C CYS A 66 -10.12 -26.79 18.63
N ARG A 67 -11.00 -27.10 17.70
CA ARG A 67 -11.40 -28.47 17.38
C ARG A 67 -10.31 -29.17 16.60
N GLU A 68 -9.84 -30.34 17.05
CA GLU A 68 -8.71 -31.07 16.47
C GLU A 68 -8.88 -31.37 14.97
N ASN A 69 -10.05 -31.94 14.60
CA ASN A 69 -10.33 -32.27 13.19
C ASN A 69 -10.30 -31.02 12.27
N LEU A 70 -10.82 -29.87 12.72
CA LEU A 70 -10.83 -28.63 11.95
C LEU A 70 -9.43 -28.00 11.86
N MET A 71 -8.66 -28.06 12.95
CA MET A 71 -7.30 -27.55 12.97
C MET A 71 -6.39 -28.36 12.03
N THR A 72 -6.50 -29.68 12.05
CA THR A 72 -5.74 -30.54 11.13
C THR A 72 -6.07 -30.24 9.68
N LEU A 73 -7.35 -30.11 9.33
CA LEU A 73 -7.78 -29.73 7.97
C LEU A 73 -7.34 -28.33 7.57
N LEU A 74 -7.30 -27.37 8.51
CA LEU A 74 -6.76 -26.04 8.26
C LEU A 74 -5.26 -26.10 7.95
N CYS A 75 -4.48 -26.87 8.73
CA CYS A 75 -3.06 -27.07 8.47
C CYS A 75 -2.82 -27.73 7.09
N GLU A 76 -3.61 -28.75 6.72
CA GLU A 76 -3.53 -29.39 5.41
C GLU A 76 -3.89 -28.41 4.27
N SER A 77 -4.88 -27.55 4.48
CA SER A 77 -5.25 -26.49 3.52
C SER A 77 -4.12 -25.48 3.33
N LEU A 78 -3.48 -25.03 4.40
CA LEU A 78 -2.34 -24.12 4.36
C LEU A 78 -1.08 -24.77 3.75
N LEU A 79 -0.90 -26.08 3.97
CA LEU A 79 0.12 -26.91 3.30
C LEU A 79 -0.09 -26.92 1.79
N SER A 80 -1.34 -27.12 1.33
CA SER A 80 -1.67 -27.19 -0.10
C SER A 80 -1.37 -25.92 -0.88
N ILE A 81 -1.33 -24.75 -0.20
CA ILE A 81 -0.98 -23.46 -0.80
C ILE A 81 0.45 -23.01 -0.47
N GLY A 82 1.28 -23.90 0.12
CA GLY A 82 2.70 -23.64 0.34
C GLY A 82 3.03 -22.70 1.51
N LEU A 83 2.09 -22.46 2.42
CA LEU A 83 2.35 -21.66 3.63
C LEU A 83 2.83 -22.51 4.81
N LEU A 84 2.55 -23.80 4.80
CA LEU A 84 3.13 -24.76 5.71
C LEU A 84 3.94 -25.81 4.94
N GLU A 85 4.81 -26.51 5.66
CA GLU A 85 5.50 -27.72 5.27
C GLU A 85 5.11 -28.86 6.24
N LYS A 86 5.19 -30.10 5.79
CA LYS A 86 4.96 -31.28 6.61
C LYS A 86 6.21 -32.15 6.62
N LYS A 87 6.68 -32.52 7.81
CA LYS A 87 7.76 -33.49 8.03
C LYS A 87 7.19 -34.61 8.89
N GLU A 88 7.11 -35.80 8.30
CA GLU A 88 6.37 -36.90 8.90
C GLU A 88 4.91 -36.46 9.17
N GLU A 89 4.46 -36.52 10.43
CA GLU A 89 3.10 -36.08 10.83
C GLU A 89 3.06 -34.67 11.43
N LEU A 90 4.20 -33.93 11.42
CA LEU A 90 4.30 -32.62 12.03
C LEU A 90 4.27 -31.51 10.97
N PHE A 91 3.43 -30.51 11.20
CA PHE A 91 3.40 -29.28 10.42
C PHE A 91 4.42 -28.26 10.94
N CYS A 92 5.04 -27.50 10.04
CA CYS A 92 5.86 -26.35 10.37
C CYS A 92 5.67 -25.24 9.32
N ILE A 93 6.03 -24.01 9.66
CA ILE A 93 5.93 -22.88 8.72
C ILE A 93 6.89 -23.05 7.57
N SER A 94 6.43 -22.76 6.35
CA SER A 94 7.28 -22.70 5.15
C SER A 94 8.24 -21.50 5.19
N PRO A 95 9.29 -21.46 4.35
CA PRO A 95 10.13 -20.27 4.18
C PRO A 95 9.30 -19.01 3.85
N THR A 96 8.30 -19.12 2.99
CA THR A 96 7.39 -18.01 2.64
C THR A 96 6.65 -17.47 3.86
N ALA A 97 6.01 -18.36 4.63
CA ALA A 97 5.31 -17.96 5.85
C ALA A 97 6.26 -17.35 6.89
N ARG A 98 7.48 -17.89 7.01
CA ARG A 98 8.51 -17.36 7.90
C ARG A 98 8.93 -15.94 7.53
N TYR A 99 9.04 -15.63 6.24
CA TYR A 99 9.37 -14.28 5.78
C TYR A 99 8.22 -13.29 5.97
N TYR A 100 7.00 -13.65 5.60
CA TYR A 100 5.92 -12.68 5.43
C TYR A 100 4.84 -12.71 6.52
N LEU A 101 4.71 -13.81 7.28
CA LEU A 101 3.59 -13.98 8.20
C LEU A 101 4.00 -14.02 9.68
N ILE A 102 5.29 -13.90 9.99
CA ILE A 102 5.82 -13.89 11.35
C ILE A 102 6.13 -12.46 11.79
N ARG A 103 5.68 -12.08 12.99
CA ARG A 103 5.81 -10.71 13.54
C ARG A 103 7.26 -10.24 13.65
N ASP A 104 8.18 -11.13 14.01
CA ASP A 104 9.60 -10.79 14.18
C ASP A 104 10.34 -10.67 12.84
N SER A 105 9.72 -11.00 11.72
CA SER A 105 10.32 -10.85 10.41
C SER A 105 10.43 -9.38 10.01
N LEU A 106 11.58 -9.01 9.44
CA LEU A 106 11.75 -7.69 8.82
C LEU A 106 10.75 -7.45 7.69
N PHE A 107 10.30 -8.51 7.01
CA PHE A 107 9.38 -8.48 5.87
C PHE A 107 7.94 -8.85 6.24
N CYS A 108 7.60 -8.84 7.53
CA CYS A 108 6.26 -9.12 8.00
C CYS A 108 5.20 -8.30 7.24
N GLN A 109 4.08 -8.93 6.86
CA GLN A 109 2.98 -8.36 6.09
C GLN A 109 1.64 -8.43 6.85
N GLN A 110 1.66 -8.55 8.16
CA GLN A 110 0.42 -8.73 8.93
C GLN A 110 -0.48 -7.49 8.90
N HIS A 111 0.08 -6.27 8.94
CA HIS A 111 -0.72 -5.04 8.77
C HIS A 111 -1.22 -4.89 7.33
N ALA A 112 -0.43 -5.28 6.34
CA ALA A 112 -0.87 -5.30 4.95
C ALA A 112 -2.06 -6.26 4.75
N VAL A 113 -1.99 -7.46 5.34
CA VAL A 113 -3.11 -8.42 5.33
C VAL A 113 -4.32 -7.87 6.11
N ALA A 114 -4.11 -7.21 7.25
CA ALA A 114 -5.19 -6.59 8.01
C ALA A 114 -5.89 -5.46 7.24
N PHE A 115 -5.15 -4.69 6.45
CA PHE A 115 -5.73 -3.69 5.55
C PHE A 115 -6.57 -4.34 4.44
N GLN A 116 -6.06 -5.37 3.76
CA GLN A 116 -6.82 -6.14 2.76
C GLN A 116 -8.10 -6.73 3.36
N ARG A 117 -8.03 -7.18 4.61
CA ARG A 117 -9.20 -7.70 5.34
C ARG A 117 -10.27 -6.62 5.56
N ARG A 118 -9.86 -5.38 5.83
CA ARG A 118 -10.78 -4.26 5.94
C ARG A 118 -11.46 -3.96 4.61
N LEU A 119 -10.71 -3.97 3.51
CA LEU A 119 -11.27 -3.79 2.16
C LEU A 119 -12.25 -4.94 1.81
N ALA A 120 -11.90 -6.18 2.12
CA ALA A 120 -12.80 -7.32 1.92
C ALA A 120 -14.11 -7.19 2.72
N GLY A 121 -14.08 -6.58 3.91
CA GLY A 121 -15.28 -6.26 4.69
C GLY A 121 -16.22 -5.30 3.93
N LEU A 122 -15.69 -4.32 3.22
CA LEU A 122 -16.50 -3.40 2.39
C LEU A 122 -17.23 -4.15 1.25
N TRP A 123 -16.55 -5.13 0.65
CA TRP A 123 -17.17 -5.98 -0.37
C TRP A 123 -18.28 -6.88 0.20
N ALA A 124 -18.12 -7.36 1.43
CA ALA A 124 -19.18 -8.11 2.12
C ALA A 124 -20.41 -7.23 2.41
N ASP A 125 -20.19 -5.95 2.70
CA ASP A 125 -21.23 -4.95 2.99
C ASP A 125 -21.73 -4.22 1.73
N LEU A 126 -21.30 -4.61 0.53
CA LEU A 126 -21.62 -3.94 -0.73
C LEU A 126 -23.12 -3.65 -0.91
N PRO A 127 -24.07 -4.56 -0.61
CA PRO A 127 -25.51 -4.25 -0.75
C PRO A 127 -25.98 -3.11 0.14
N ALA A 128 -25.43 -2.90 1.31
CA ALA A 128 -25.71 -1.77 2.19
C ALA A 128 -25.06 -0.48 1.65
N ILE A 129 -23.77 -0.55 1.31
CA ILE A 129 -23.02 0.59 0.76
C ILE A 129 -23.66 1.12 -0.52
N MET A 130 -24.16 0.26 -1.38
CA MET A 130 -24.86 0.68 -2.62
C MET A 130 -26.15 1.45 -2.34
N ARG A 131 -26.81 1.27 -1.19
CA ARG A 131 -28.04 1.97 -0.82
C ARG A 131 -27.77 3.22 0.02
N ASP A 132 -26.84 3.09 0.98
CA ASP A 132 -26.67 4.05 2.07
C ASP A 132 -25.48 5.00 1.83
N GLY A 133 -24.63 4.67 0.83
CA GLY A 133 -23.41 5.40 0.51
C GLY A 133 -22.14 4.78 1.14
N PRO A 134 -20.97 5.37 0.84
CA PRO A 134 -19.68 4.80 1.24
C PRO A 134 -19.46 4.82 2.76
N ALA A 135 -18.75 3.82 3.27
CA ALA A 135 -18.29 3.79 4.66
C ALA A 135 -17.38 5.00 4.93
N THR A 136 -17.68 5.78 5.97
CA THR A 136 -16.90 6.97 6.30
C THR A 136 -15.98 6.68 7.48
N TYR A 137 -14.70 7.02 7.32
CA TYR A 137 -13.65 6.83 8.33
C TYR A 137 -13.07 8.15 8.80
N ASP A 138 -12.63 8.18 10.07
CA ASP A 138 -11.72 9.22 10.54
C ASP A 138 -10.38 9.11 9.80
N ARG A 139 -9.98 10.20 9.16
CA ARG A 139 -8.78 10.24 8.31
C ARG A 139 -7.51 9.99 9.13
N ALA A 140 -7.38 10.69 10.26
CA ALA A 140 -6.18 10.63 11.08
C ALA A 140 -5.96 9.24 11.67
N GLN A 141 -7.04 8.67 12.22
CA GLN A 141 -7.04 7.33 12.80
C GLN A 141 -6.74 6.28 11.73
N MET A 142 -7.39 6.36 10.56
CA MET A 142 -7.19 5.38 9.49
C MET A 142 -5.76 5.40 8.95
N PHE A 143 -5.15 6.58 8.80
CA PHE A 143 -3.75 6.69 8.40
C PHE A 143 -2.82 6.10 9.45
N ARG A 144 -2.96 6.53 10.71
CA ARG A 144 -2.08 6.09 11.80
C ARG A 144 -2.14 4.58 12.04
N ASP A 145 -3.35 4.02 12.16
CA ASP A 145 -3.54 2.67 12.69
C ASP A 145 -3.57 1.59 11.59
N VAL A 146 -3.81 1.98 10.34
CA VAL A 146 -4.05 1.02 9.25
C VAL A 146 -3.17 1.29 8.03
N ILE A 147 -3.29 2.48 7.42
CA ILE A 147 -2.66 2.74 6.13
C ILE A 147 -1.13 2.79 6.25
N ILE A 148 -0.60 3.60 7.16
CA ILE A 148 0.86 3.78 7.31
C ILE A 148 1.57 2.49 7.71
N PRO A 149 1.10 1.70 8.69
CA PRO A 149 1.70 0.39 9.01
C PRO A 149 1.68 -0.57 7.81
N SER A 150 0.57 -0.63 7.07
CA SER A 150 0.44 -1.47 5.87
C SER A 150 1.41 -1.01 4.76
N MET A 151 1.50 0.29 4.50
CA MET A 151 2.42 0.87 3.50
C MET A 151 3.89 0.60 3.88
N ALA A 152 4.24 0.72 5.15
CA ALA A 152 5.59 0.42 5.64
C ALA A 152 5.97 -1.04 5.43
N GLU A 153 5.04 -1.98 5.65
CA GLU A 153 5.26 -3.40 5.41
C GLU A 153 5.43 -3.70 3.92
N ASN A 154 4.52 -3.21 3.07
CA ASN A 154 4.59 -3.38 1.62
C ASN A 154 5.88 -2.76 1.04
N CYS A 155 6.24 -1.56 1.48
CA CYS A 155 7.42 -0.84 1.02
C CYS A 155 8.71 -1.65 1.24
N ARG A 156 8.85 -2.33 2.38
CA ARG A 156 10.04 -3.13 2.72
C ARG A 156 10.25 -4.37 1.84
N CYS A 157 9.23 -4.80 1.10
CA CYS A 157 9.28 -6.00 0.26
C CYS A 157 9.79 -5.73 -1.17
N GLY A 158 10.78 -4.89 -1.32
CA GLY A 158 11.47 -4.64 -2.60
C GLY A 158 11.38 -3.18 -3.06
N LEU A 159 10.25 -2.50 -2.85
CA LEU A 159 10.04 -1.14 -3.33
C LEU A 159 11.01 -0.13 -2.69
N LEU A 160 11.23 -0.22 -1.37
CA LEU A 160 12.18 0.62 -0.64
C LEU A 160 13.60 0.47 -1.22
N GLN A 161 14.02 -0.76 -1.45
CA GLN A 161 15.36 -1.07 -1.97
C GLN A 161 15.52 -0.55 -3.39
N THR A 162 14.54 -0.77 -4.25
CA THR A 162 14.55 -0.31 -5.66
C THR A 162 14.61 1.21 -5.76
N VAL A 163 13.76 1.91 -5.02
CA VAL A 163 13.73 3.40 -5.02
C VAL A 163 15.01 3.95 -4.41
N THR A 164 15.47 3.40 -3.28
CA THR A 164 16.69 3.84 -2.63
C THR A 164 17.89 3.70 -3.58
N ALA A 165 18.05 2.56 -4.25
CA ALA A 165 19.15 2.35 -5.20
C ALA A 165 19.14 3.37 -6.35
N LYS A 166 17.95 3.69 -6.89
CA LYS A 166 17.80 4.69 -7.95
C LYS A 166 18.16 6.11 -7.48
N VAL A 167 17.70 6.53 -6.31
CA VAL A 167 18.00 7.86 -5.74
C VAL A 167 19.48 7.99 -5.39
N VAL A 168 20.06 6.98 -4.77
CA VAL A 168 21.49 6.97 -4.39
C VAL A 168 22.42 7.00 -5.60
N SER A 169 21.98 6.51 -6.76
CA SER A 169 22.76 6.56 -8.01
C SER A 169 22.79 7.95 -8.69
N LEU A 170 21.99 8.90 -8.23
CA LEU A 170 22.00 10.26 -8.77
C LEU A 170 23.32 10.98 -8.42
N PRO A 171 23.96 11.68 -9.37
CA PRO A 171 25.26 12.36 -9.12
C PRO A 171 25.22 13.37 -7.97
N GLU A 172 24.08 13.98 -7.71
CA GLU A 172 23.88 14.97 -6.65
C GLU A 172 23.76 14.35 -5.25
N PHE A 173 23.36 13.10 -5.15
CA PHE A 173 23.04 12.47 -3.88
C PHE A 173 24.24 12.41 -2.89
N PRO A 174 25.48 12.09 -3.29
CA PRO A 174 26.60 12.08 -2.36
C PRO A 174 26.93 13.45 -1.73
N ALA A 175 26.61 14.55 -2.45
CA ALA A 175 26.88 15.92 -1.98
C ALA A 175 25.71 16.50 -1.18
N ALA A 176 24.53 15.89 -1.21
CA ALA A 176 23.34 16.36 -0.52
C ALA A 176 23.54 16.31 1.00
N LYS A 177 23.17 17.38 1.69
CA LYS A 177 23.24 17.54 3.15
C LYS A 177 21.86 17.59 3.80
N LYS A 178 20.85 18.07 3.07
CA LYS A 178 19.51 18.29 3.63
C LYS A 178 18.42 17.76 2.70
N LEU A 179 17.62 16.84 3.20
CA LEU A 179 16.51 16.21 2.49
C LEU A 179 15.19 16.45 3.19
N LEU A 180 14.13 16.73 2.43
CA LEU A 180 12.75 16.68 2.87
C LEU A 180 12.06 15.45 2.27
N ASP A 181 11.50 14.58 3.11
CA ASP A 181 10.57 13.54 2.71
C ASP A 181 9.14 14.10 2.87
N LEU A 182 8.61 14.66 1.77
CA LEU A 182 7.36 15.41 1.75
C LEU A 182 6.16 14.45 1.67
N GLY A 183 5.33 14.42 2.72
CA GLY A 183 4.29 13.41 2.90
C GLY A 183 4.91 12.03 3.11
N GLY A 184 6.00 11.97 3.90
CA GLY A 184 6.87 10.80 4.04
C GLY A 184 6.28 9.63 4.81
N GLY A 185 5.10 9.79 5.40
CA GLY A 185 4.33 8.70 6.01
C GLY A 185 5.13 7.97 7.11
N HIS A 186 5.58 6.78 6.78
CA HIS A 186 6.38 5.95 7.69
C HIS A 186 7.86 6.36 7.82
N GLY A 187 8.37 7.29 7.01
CA GLY A 187 9.76 7.78 7.05
C GLY A 187 10.85 6.80 6.61
N LEU A 188 10.52 5.62 6.12
CA LEU A 188 11.50 4.59 5.77
C LEU A 188 12.42 5.01 4.62
N TYR A 189 11.96 5.86 3.69
CA TYR A 189 12.81 6.40 2.63
C TYR A 189 13.86 7.36 3.20
N ALA A 190 13.45 8.31 4.05
CA ALA A 190 14.37 9.22 4.72
C ALA A 190 15.42 8.45 5.53
N ILE A 191 15.01 7.44 6.29
CA ILE A 191 15.91 6.55 7.05
C ILE A 191 16.91 5.86 6.10
N ALA A 192 16.42 5.25 5.01
CA ALA A 192 17.27 4.54 4.06
C ALA A 192 18.27 5.47 3.35
N PHE A 193 17.86 6.70 3.00
CA PHE A 193 18.75 7.68 2.39
C PHE A 193 19.86 8.13 3.35
N CYS A 194 19.52 8.42 4.61
CA CYS A 194 20.51 8.75 5.65
C CYS A 194 21.48 7.60 5.95
N GLN A 195 21.04 6.34 5.83
CA GLN A 195 21.94 5.17 5.95
C GLN A 195 22.94 5.07 4.78
N LYS A 196 22.61 5.62 3.61
CA LYS A 196 23.45 5.59 2.40
C LYS A 196 24.36 6.81 2.25
N ASN A 197 24.00 7.94 2.84
CA ASN A 197 24.82 9.15 2.87
C ASN A 197 25.04 9.56 4.34
N PRO A 198 26.28 9.42 4.88
CA PRO A 198 26.57 9.72 6.29
C PRO A 198 26.45 11.20 6.66
N ASP A 199 26.50 12.09 5.66
CA ASP A 199 26.42 13.53 5.83
C ASP A 199 25.02 14.10 5.61
N LEU A 200 24.04 13.25 5.26
CA LEU A 200 22.67 13.67 4.99
C LEU A 200 21.85 13.72 6.28
N GLU A 201 21.18 14.84 6.49
CA GLU A 201 20.09 15.00 7.45
C GLU A 201 18.76 15.03 6.71
N ALA A 202 17.76 14.35 7.22
CA ALA A 202 16.45 14.29 6.58
C ALA A 202 15.34 14.74 7.54
N THR A 203 14.32 15.38 6.98
CA THR A 203 13.09 15.73 7.69
C THR A 203 11.93 15.01 7.05
N VAL A 204 11.17 14.23 7.83
CA VAL A 204 9.90 13.66 7.40
C VAL A 204 8.79 14.66 7.71
N PHE A 205 8.11 15.16 6.69
CA PHE A 205 6.97 16.05 6.83
C PHE A 205 5.67 15.30 6.58
N ASP A 206 4.77 15.29 7.54
CA ASP A 206 3.43 14.70 7.37
C ASP A 206 2.45 15.27 8.42
N LEU A 207 1.18 14.87 8.34
CA LEU A 207 0.15 15.24 9.31
C LEU A 207 0.50 14.74 10.72
N PRO A 208 0.14 15.48 11.79
CA PRO A 208 0.51 15.13 13.15
C PRO A 208 0.26 13.67 13.56
N PRO A 209 -0.89 13.04 13.25
CA PRO A 209 -1.11 11.63 13.59
C PRO A 209 -0.23 10.64 12.82
N VAL A 210 0.30 11.06 11.67
CA VAL A 210 1.19 10.24 10.81
C VAL A 210 2.63 10.33 11.27
N THR A 211 3.07 11.51 11.74
CA THR A 211 4.44 11.70 12.24
C THR A 211 4.74 10.85 13.47
N ASP A 212 3.73 10.49 14.28
CA ASP A 212 3.91 9.55 15.40
C ASP A 212 4.37 8.16 14.91
N ALA A 213 3.84 7.71 13.79
CA ALA A 213 4.28 6.46 13.18
C ALA A 213 5.73 6.56 12.65
N ALA A 214 6.09 7.69 12.01
CA ALA A 214 7.46 7.94 11.59
C ALA A 214 8.44 7.91 12.77
N CYS A 215 8.14 8.57 13.89
CA CYS A 215 8.93 8.54 15.11
C CYS A 215 9.19 7.12 15.61
N SER A 216 8.19 6.24 15.53
CA SER A 216 8.34 4.83 15.92
C SER A 216 9.36 4.09 15.05
N PHE A 217 9.37 4.34 13.74
CA PHE A 217 10.37 3.77 12.83
C PHE A 217 11.75 4.39 13.03
N ILE A 218 11.86 5.71 13.19
CA ILE A 218 13.11 6.42 13.49
C ILE A 218 13.77 5.82 14.72
N THR A 219 13.01 5.65 15.80
CA THR A 219 13.50 5.02 17.05
C THR A 219 13.92 3.56 16.81
N ARG A 220 13.10 2.77 16.11
CA ARG A 220 13.38 1.36 15.82
C ARG A 220 14.68 1.15 15.02
N TYR A 221 14.96 2.05 14.09
CA TYR A 221 16.14 1.97 13.22
C TYR A 221 17.32 2.82 13.72
N GLN A 222 17.19 3.46 14.89
CA GLN A 222 18.24 4.33 15.50
C GLN A 222 18.72 5.39 14.49
N ALA A 223 17.76 6.05 13.83
CA ALA A 223 18.04 6.97 12.75
C ALA A 223 18.17 8.42 13.25
N ASP A 224 19.21 8.71 14.02
CA ASP A 224 19.45 9.99 14.73
C ASP A 224 19.57 11.23 13.81
N ARG A 225 19.71 11.03 12.50
CA ARG A 225 19.77 12.10 11.48
C ARG A 225 18.46 12.29 10.72
N VAL A 226 17.37 11.71 11.24
CA VAL A 226 16.03 11.87 10.67
C VAL A 226 15.13 12.51 11.71
N ASP A 227 14.69 13.73 11.40
CA ASP A 227 13.72 14.46 12.22
C ASP A 227 12.32 14.39 11.63
N VAL A 228 11.32 14.79 12.41
CA VAL A 228 9.94 14.93 11.94
C VAL A 228 9.46 16.39 12.07
N LEU A 229 8.69 16.82 11.09
CA LEU A 229 7.99 18.10 11.08
C LEU A 229 6.51 17.85 10.81
N SER A 230 5.66 18.07 11.81
CA SER A 230 4.22 17.87 11.68
C SER A 230 3.53 19.07 11.05
N GLY A 231 2.65 18.83 10.07
CA GLY A 231 1.86 19.88 9.44
C GLY A 231 1.06 19.37 8.24
N ASP A 232 0.20 20.21 7.71
CA ASP A 232 -0.46 20.01 6.42
C ASP A 232 0.32 20.78 5.35
N PHE A 233 0.95 20.08 4.42
CA PHE A 233 1.76 20.72 3.36
C PHE A 233 0.91 21.62 2.43
N PHE A 234 -0.42 21.54 2.45
CA PHE A 234 -1.26 22.50 1.72
C PHE A 234 -1.31 23.87 2.40
N SER A 235 -1.36 23.92 3.73
CA SER A 235 -1.48 25.15 4.50
C SER A 235 -0.19 25.59 5.20
N ASP A 236 0.58 24.63 5.74
CA ASP A 236 1.69 24.92 6.63
C ASP A 236 3.04 25.07 5.91
N PRO A 237 4.01 25.79 6.47
CA PRO A 237 5.36 25.85 5.93
C PRO A 237 6.04 24.48 5.95
N ILE A 238 6.73 24.12 4.86
CA ILE A 238 7.48 22.87 4.75
C ILE A 238 8.98 23.02 5.03
N GLY A 239 9.41 24.20 5.50
CA GLY A 239 10.83 24.54 5.67
C GLY A 239 11.48 24.99 4.38
N SER A 240 12.83 25.07 4.36
CA SER A 240 13.61 25.52 3.20
C SER A 240 15.06 25.07 3.29
N GLY A 241 15.81 25.34 2.20
CA GLY A 241 17.24 25.04 2.12
C GLY A 241 17.53 23.55 1.90
N TYR A 242 16.61 22.84 1.24
CA TYR A 242 16.80 21.44 0.91
C TYR A 242 17.58 21.27 -0.39
N ASP A 243 18.50 20.31 -0.40
CA ASP A 243 19.19 19.86 -1.59
C ASP A 243 18.33 18.86 -2.38
N ILE A 244 17.53 18.08 -1.64
CA ILE A 244 16.59 17.11 -2.22
C ILE A 244 15.24 17.24 -1.50
N ILE A 245 14.15 17.32 -2.28
CA ILE A 245 12.80 17.05 -1.81
C ILE A 245 12.33 15.77 -2.47
N PHE A 246 12.03 14.77 -1.65
CA PHE A 246 11.49 13.48 -2.08
C PHE A 246 10.00 13.42 -1.77
N SER A 247 9.18 12.95 -2.71
CA SER A 247 7.74 12.73 -2.53
C SER A 247 7.35 11.40 -3.16
N SER A 248 6.69 10.53 -2.40
CA SER A 248 6.35 9.20 -2.87
C SER A 248 4.90 8.83 -2.59
N SER A 249 4.14 8.59 -3.66
CA SER A 249 2.77 8.06 -3.60
C SER A 249 1.83 8.85 -2.69
N ASN A 250 1.98 10.16 -2.62
CA ASN A 250 1.15 11.06 -1.85
C ASN A 250 0.59 12.19 -2.72
N PRO A 251 -0.47 12.90 -2.27
CA PRO A 251 -1.07 13.99 -3.05
C PRO A 251 -0.10 15.12 -3.41
N GLY A 252 0.93 15.36 -2.62
CA GLY A 252 1.91 16.43 -2.82
C GLY A 252 2.60 16.39 -4.18
N GLY A 253 2.80 15.19 -4.71
CA GLY A 253 3.45 14.95 -6.00
C GLY A 253 2.53 15.01 -7.21
N LYS A 254 1.23 15.30 -7.05
CA LYS A 254 0.24 15.37 -8.14
C LYS A 254 -0.68 16.58 -8.06
N VAL A 255 -0.48 17.48 -7.11
CA VAL A 255 -1.34 18.66 -6.90
C VAL A 255 -0.57 19.93 -7.29
N PRO A 256 -0.86 20.54 -8.46
CA PRO A 256 -0.09 21.65 -9.02
C PRO A 256 0.11 22.87 -8.09
N PRO A 257 -0.87 23.31 -7.28
CA PRO A 257 -0.68 24.42 -6.35
C PRO A 257 0.45 24.27 -5.34
N LEU A 258 1.00 23.05 -5.15
CA LEU A 258 2.17 22.83 -4.28
C LEU A 258 3.50 23.05 -4.96
N ILE A 259 3.56 23.10 -6.28
CA ILE A 259 4.81 23.27 -7.04
C ILE A 259 5.59 24.54 -6.63
N PRO A 260 4.96 25.74 -6.51
CA PRO A 260 5.67 26.94 -6.05
C PRO A 260 6.27 26.79 -4.64
N LYS A 261 5.57 26.11 -3.73
CA LYS A 261 6.04 25.87 -2.36
C LYS A 261 7.26 24.94 -2.36
N ILE A 262 7.23 23.88 -3.16
CA ILE A 262 8.34 22.94 -3.37
C ILE A 262 9.55 23.67 -3.98
N ALA A 263 9.31 24.49 -5.02
CA ALA A 263 10.36 25.28 -5.64
C ALA A 263 11.02 26.27 -4.66
N ALA A 264 10.23 26.96 -3.84
CA ALA A 264 10.75 27.89 -2.83
C ALA A 264 11.57 27.19 -1.73
N ALA A 265 11.23 25.96 -1.38
CA ALA A 265 11.90 25.20 -0.33
C ALA A 265 13.24 24.59 -0.77
N LEU A 266 13.48 24.39 -2.07
CA LEU A 266 14.71 23.84 -2.64
C LEU A 266 15.79 24.90 -2.78
N ASN A 267 17.04 24.49 -2.54
CA ASN A 267 18.24 25.23 -2.93
C ASN A 267 18.32 25.40 -4.46
N PRO A 268 19.00 26.44 -4.99
CA PRO A 268 19.32 26.52 -6.41
C PRO A 268 20.06 25.25 -6.89
N GLY A 269 19.59 24.61 -7.95
CA GLY A 269 20.14 23.35 -8.45
C GLY A 269 19.71 22.11 -7.69
N GLY A 270 18.92 22.25 -6.63
CA GLY A 270 18.38 21.13 -5.84
C GLY A 270 17.40 20.28 -6.64
N LEU A 271 17.16 19.05 -6.19
CA LEU A 271 16.32 18.05 -6.87
C LEU A 271 14.96 17.90 -6.20
N PHE A 272 13.91 17.93 -7.00
CA PHE A 272 12.61 17.37 -6.64
C PHE A 272 12.49 15.97 -7.26
N ILE A 273 12.42 14.96 -6.40
CA ILE A 273 12.30 13.55 -6.78
C ILE A 273 10.89 13.09 -6.44
N ASN A 274 10.08 12.87 -7.46
CA ASN A 274 8.65 12.60 -7.32
C ASN A 274 8.30 11.22 -7.86
N LYS A 275 8.09 10.24 -6.97
CA LYS A 275 7.64 8.89 -7.32
C LYS A 275 6.13 8.79 -7.19
N GLN A 276 5.44 8.57 -8.30
CA GLN A 276 3.97 8.49 -8.37
C GLN A 276 3.50 7.33 -9.24
N ALA A 277 2.24 6.96 -9.07
CA ALA A 277 1.57 6.06 -9.99
C ALA A 277 1.52 6.71 -11.40
N VAL A 278 1.82 5.92 -12.42
CA VAL A 278 1.60 6.29 -13.82
C VAL A 278 0.11 6.18 -14.08
N ASP A 279 -0.50 7.28 -14.54
CA ASP A 279 -1.92 7.30 -14.86
C ASP A 279 -2.12 6.65 -16.24
N GLU A 280 -2.56 5.42 -16.25
CA GLU A 280 -3.13 4.83 -17.47
C GLU A 280 -4.58 5.32 -17.61
N ASP A 281 -5.00 5.61 -18.84
CA ASP A 281 -6.36 6.07 -19.16
C ASP A 281 -7.45 5.00 -18.90
N THR A 282 -7.05 3.76 -18.66
CA THR A 282 -7.94 2.65 -18.34
C THR A 282 -7.94 2.38 -16.83
N ALA A 283 -8.82 3.07 -16.12
CA ALA A 283 -9.08 2.72 -14.74
C ALA A 283 -9.63 1.29 -14.66
N ASP A 284 -8.97 0.43 -13.89
CA ASP A 284 -9.54 -0.86 -13.52
C ASP A 284 -10.89 -0.61 -12.81
N PRO A 285 -12.02 -1.10 -13.37
CA PRO A 285 -13.34 -0.85 -12.80
C PRO A 285 -13.48 -1.41 -11.38
N TRP A 286 -12.78 -2.49 -11.04
CA TRP A 286 -12.79 -3.09 -9.71
C TRP A 286 -12.09 -2.20 -8.69
N LEU A 287 -10.90 -1.69 -9.02
CA LEU A 287 -10.18 -0.73 -8.17
C LEU A 287 -10.94 0.58 -8.04
N SER A 288 -11.58 1.05 -9.12
CA SER A 288 -12.42 2.26 -9.10
C SER A 288 -13.63 2.08 -8.19
N LEU A 289 -14.31 0.94 -8.25
CA LEU A 289 -15.43 0.64 -7.35
C LEU A 289 -14.93 0.57 -5.91
N GLU A 290 -13.89 -0.20 -5.60
CA GLU A 290 -13.32 -0.34 -4.26
C GLU A 290 -12.92 1.02 -3.67
N TRP A 291 -12.28 1.89 -4.46
CA TRP A 291 -11.94 3.26 -4.07
C TRP A 291 -13.14 4.07 -3.61
N ASN A 292 -14.33 3.82 -4.19
CA ASN A 292 -15.55 4.53 -3.87
C ASN A 292 -16.44 3.85 -2.81
N LEU A 293 -16.08 2.66 -2.32
CA LEU A 293 -16.81 2.00 -1.22
C LEU A 293 -16.57 2.66 0.14
N TRP A 294 -15.56 3.53 0.27
CA TRP A 294 -15.22 4.21 1.50
C TRP A 294 -14.83 5.68 1.24
N ALA A 295 -14.87 6.52 2.28
CA ALA A 295 -14.52 7.92 2.20
C ALA A 295 -13.87 8.40 3.52
N PHE A 296 -13.16 9.54 3.45
CA PHE A 296 -12.85 10.35 4.62
C PHE A 296 -13.80 11.54 4.66
N ALA A 297 -14.21 11.94 5.86
CA ALA A 297 -15.05 13.12 6.03
C ALA A 297 -14.38 14.37 5.42
N GLY A 298 -15.09 15.08 4.56
CA GLY A 298 -14.61 16.32 3.92
C GLY A 298 -13.58 16.14 2.80
N VAL A 299 -13.20 14.91 2.43
CA VAL A 299 -12.24 14.64 1.36
C VAL A 299 -12.95 14.15 0.11
N GLN A 300 -12.76 14.85 -1.01
CA GLN A 300 -13.30 14.46 -2.30
C GLN A 300 -12.33 13.56 -3.07
N LYS A 301 -12.85 12.53 -3.71
CA LYS A 301 -12.15 11.57 -4.55
C LYS A 301 -12.57 11.71 -6.01
N GLN A 302 -11.70 11.31 -6.93
CA GLN A 302 -12.12 11.10 -8.33
C GLN A 302 -12.78 9.73 -8.46
N ALA A 303 -13.99 9.70 -9.04
CA ALA A 303 -14.77 8.46 -9.11
C ALA A 303 -14.15 7.38 -10.02
N LYS A 304 -13.39 7.77 -11.04
CA LYS A 304 -12.82 6.85 -12.04
C LYS A 304 -11.32 6.59 -11.87
N ARG A 305 -10.68 7.20 -10.87
CA ARG A 305 -9.23 7.07 -10.64
C ARG A 305 -8.96 6.93 -9.14
N TYR A 306 -8.00 6.14 -8.77
CA TYR A 306 -7.58 5.95 -7.38
C TYR A 306 -6.75 7.15 -6.86
N VAL A 307 -7.34 8.36 -6.97
CA VAL A 307 -6.70 9.64 -6.61
C VAL A 307 -7.72 10.62 -5.99
N PHE A 308 -7.21 11.65 -5.32
CA PHE A 308 -8.04 12.74 -4.79
C PHE A 308 -8.43 13.74 -5.90
N ALA A 309 -9.52 14.50 -5.66
CA ALA A 309 -10.17 15.30 -6.68
C ALA A 309 -9.27 16.38 -7.34
N ASN A 310 -8.31 16.94 -6.60
CA ASN A 310 -7.43 18.01 -7.05
C ASN A 310 -6.10 17.52 -7.68
N SER A 311 -5.95 16.21 -7.86
CA SER A 311 -4.76 15.62 -8.51
C SER A 311 -4.88 15.68 -10.03
N VAL A 312 -3.74 15.95 -10.70
CA VAL A 312 -3.61 15.86 -12.15
C VAL A 312 -2.82 14.61 -12.56
N PRO A 313 -2.91 14.15 -13.83
CA PRO A 313 -2.03 13.11 -14.36
C PRO A 313 -0.56 13.44 -14.17
N LEU A 314 0.28 12.42 -13.96
CA LEU A 314 1.73 12.62 -13.75
C LEU A 314 2.38 13.33 -14.94
N THR A 315 1.96 13.03 -16.15
CA THR A 315 2.44 13.69 -17.38
C THR A 315 2.12 15.19 -17.39
N GLU A 316 0.93 15.58 -16.96
CA GLU A 316 0.54 16.97 -16.85
C GLU A 316 1.30 17.65 -15.70
N TYR A 317 1.42 16.98 -14.55
CA TYR A 317 2.19 17.52 -13.43
C TYR A 317 3.65 17.78 -13.81
N ASN A 318 4.28 16.85 -14.53
CA ASN A 318 5.66 17.01 -15.03
C ASN A 318 5.81 18.19 -16.01
N ARG A 319 4.81 18.44 -16.84
CA ARG A 319 4.79 19.62 -17.72
C ARG A 319 4.72 20.92 -16.91
N LEU A 320 3.86 20.95 -15.88
CA LEU A 320 3.69 22.13 -15.01
C LEU A 320 4.93 22.45 -14.17
N LEU A 321 5.80 21.48 -13.89
CA LEU A 321 7.08 21.73 -13.21
C LEU A 321 7.94 22.74 -13.98
N ALA A 322 7.95 22.69 -15.32
CA ALA A 322 8.72 23.63 -16.15
C ALA A 322 8.26 25.09 -15.98
N ASP A 323 6.96 25.31 -15.82
CA ASP A 323 6.38 26.65 -15.62
C ASP A 323 6.79 27.27 -14.27
N HIS A 324 7.36 26.46 -13.37
CA HIS A 324 7.78 26.87 -12.03
C HIS A 324 9.30 26.74 -11.81
N GLY A 325 10.08 26.82 -12.88
CA GLY A 325 11.54 26.84 -12.80
C GLY A 325 12.22 25.50 -12.57
N PHE A 326 11.58 24.41 -12.95
CA PHE A 326 12.21 23.08 -12.97
C PHE A 326 12.53 22.63 -14.39
N VAL A 327 13.60 21.86 -14.51
CA VAL A 327 13.88 21.03 -15.68
C VAL A 327 13.69 19.58 -15.29
N VAL A 328 12.75 18.90 -15.93
CA VAL A 328 12.59 17.44 -15.80
C VAL A 328 13.76 16.78 -16.52
N ARG A 329 14.66 16.18 -15.77
CA ARG A 329 15.89 15.54 -16.28
C ARG A 329 15.67 14.11 -16.71
N ASP A 330 14.84 13.39 -15.96
CA ASP A 330 14.57 11.98 -16.22
C ASP A 330 13.21 11.54 -15.64
N ILE A 331 12.64 10.48 -16.20
CA ILE A 331 11.46 9.78 -15.70
C ILE A 331 11.81 8.30 -15.67
N ILE A 332 12.13 7.79 -14.50
CA ILE A 332 12.65 6.44 -14.29
C ILE A 332 11.52 5.50 -13.89
N PRO A 333 11.20 4.44 -14.65
CA PRO A 333 10.26 3.41 -14.21
C PRO A 333 10.73 2.76 -12.91
N VAL A 334 9.82 2.61 -11.95
CA VAL A 334 10.09 1.97 -10.65
C VAL A 334 9.55 0.54 -10.65
N ASP A 335 8.30 0.40 -11.07
CA ASP A 335 7.59 -0.87 -11.26
C ASP A 335 6.58 -0.72 -12.42
N ALA A 336 5.73 -1.72 -12.62
CA ALA A 336 4.74 -1.70 -13.70
C ALA A 336 3.68 -0.59 -13.58
N GLN A 337 3.52 0.00 -12.39
CA GLN A 337 2.46 0.96 -12.09
C GLN A 337 2.98 2.32 -11.64
N SER A 338 4.30 2.49 -11.43
CA SER A 338 4.87 3.72 -10.91
C SER A 338 6.16 4.13 -11.59
N ALA A 339 6.34 5.45 -11.70
CA ALA A 339 7.56 6.09 -12.18
C ALA A 339 8.05 7.16 -11.21
N MET A 340 9.33 7.48 -11.30
CA MET A 340 10.00 8.48 -10.50
C MET A 340 10.52 9.59 -11.42
N THR A 341 9.94 10.78 -11.29
CA THR A 341 10.38 11.99 -12.00
C THR A 341 11.54 12.61 -11.23
N ILE A 342 12.63 12.90 -11.92
CA ILE A 342 13.78 13.66 -11.42
C ILE A 342 13.72 15.06 -12.04
N ALA A 343 13.33 16.05 -11.25
CA ALA A 343 13.25 17.45 -11.67
C ALA A 343 14.27 18.29 -10.91
N GLN A 344 15.05 19.08 -11.64
CA GLN A 344 16.06 19.96 -11.07
C GLN A 344 15.59 21.41 -11.10
N LYS A 345 15.70 22.12 -9.96
CA LYS A 345 15.45 23.55 -9.88
C LYS A 345 16.52 24.30 -10.63
N VAL A 346 16.14 25.16 -11.59
CA VAL A 346 17.07 26.00 -12.35
C VAL A 346 17.63 27.11 -11.45
N PRO A 347 18.97 27.32 -11.43
CA PRO A 347 19.53 28.44 -10.70
C PRO A 347 19.01 29.77 -11.24
N GLY A 348 18.56 30.67 -10.36
CA GLY A 348 18.10 32.03 -10.72
C GLY A 348 16.62 32.16 -11.07
N THR A 349 15.82 31.12 -10.98
CA THR A 349 14.34 31.20 -11.00
C THR A 349 13.82 31.39 -9.58
N TYR A 350 12.93 32.36 -9.40
CA TYR A 350 12.34 32.75 -8.11
C TYR A 350 11.12 31.87 -7.78
#